data_71d783991cc875510387c90d232bdafc
#
_entry.id   71d783991cc875510387c90d232bdafc
#
_cell.length_a   1.000
_cell.length_b   1.000
_cell.length_c   1.000
_cell.angle_alpha   90.00
_cell.angle_beta   90.00
_cell.angle_gamma   90.00
#
_symmetry.space_group_name_H-M   'P 1'
#
loop_
_entity.id
_entity.type
_entity.pdbx_description
1 polymer ?
#
loop_
_entity_poly.entity_id
_entity_poly.type
_entity_poly.pdbx_seq_one_letter_code
_entity_poly.pdbx_strand_id
1 'polypeptide(L)'
;MPPVAVDLAGATERLGLAARLAAIPSTAQSRGIFFNMLRDDLGRRRLLGASDMRRLLGEPRRSYGYYPTRELVEAYGIAGAMLDPDPLEGVRQLFSGTARYFSSTWYGKAFARYLRPDPRSALAWIERSREYVANYGRWRLEIRGPGHAVFHMFDEYFWIEAAQRGGCEGLLLACGVEGEVVPKLDDVFVGRLDIRWQLRN
;
A
#
# COMPACT_ATOMS: atom_id res chain seq x y z
N MET A 1 26.41 11.13 7.22
CA MET A 1 25.64 11.52 8.40
C MET A 1 25.34 10.25 9.19
N PRO A 2 25.52 10.24 10.53
CA PRO A 2 25.02 9.12 11.34
C PRO A 2 23.49 9.03 11.18
N PRO A 3 22.90 7.84 11.20
CA PRO A 3 21.46 7.71 11.17
C PRO A 3 20.88 8.43 12.41
N VAL A 4 19.95 9.34 12.17
CA VAL A 4 19.16 9.94 13.25
C VAL A 4 18.50 8.78 13.97
N ALA A 5 18.70 8.67 15.27
CA ALA A 5 18.02 7.66 16.08
C ALA A 5 16.51 7.94 15.97
N VAL A 6 15.81 7.10 15.21
CA VAL A 6 14.37 7.24 15.05
C VAL A 6 13.71 6.78 16.34
N ASP A 7 12.91 7.64 16.95
CA ASP A 7 12.01 7.26 18.05
C ASP A 7 10.88 6.39 17.48
N LEU A 8 11.16 5.09 17.39
CA LEU A 8 10.19 4.12 16.87
C LEU A 8 8.95 4.01 17.76
N ALA A 9 9.10 4.18 19.07
CA ALA A 9 7.98 4.09 20.01
C ALA A 9 6.98 5.23 19.78
N GLY A 10 7.44 6.48 19.80
CA GLY A 10 6.59 7.64 19.52
C GLY A 10 6.03 7.64 18.08
N ALA A 11 6.78 7.16 17.10
CA ALA A 11 6.31 7.06 15.73
C ALA A 11 5.19 6.02 15.58
N THR A 12 5.32 4.84 16.19
CA THR A 12 4.28 3.80 16.15
C THR A 12 3.02 4.20 16.93
N GLU A 13 3.17 5.01 17.98
CA GLU A 13 2.06 5.60 18.70
C GLU A 13 1.27 6.58 17.81
N ARG A 14 1.95 7.47 17.08
CA ARG A 14 1.31 8.39 16.11
C ARG A 14 0.54 7.67 15.01
N LEU A 15 0.97 6.47 14.61
CA LEU A 15 0.23 5.60 13.69
C LEU A 15 -0.98 4.92 14.31
N GLY A 16 -1.16 4.96 15.62
CA GLY A 16 -2.13 4.14 16.34
C GLY A 16 -1.89 2.64 16.12
N LEU A 17 -0.62 2.23 15.90
CA LEU A 17 -0.29 0.90 15.42
C LEU A 17 -0.81 -0.20 16.36
N ALA A 18 -0.63 -0.06 17.66
CA ALA A 18 -1.08 -1.07 18.64
C ALA A 18 -2.60 -1.30 18.59
N ALA A 19 -3.38 -0.21 18.58
CA ALA A 19 -4.84 -0.29 18.49
C ALA A 19 -5.29 -0.89 17.15
N ARG A 20 -4.64 -0.50 16.05
CA ARG A 20 -4.90 -1.04 14.72
C ARG A 20 -4.63 -2.55 14.67
N LEU A 21 -3.48 -2.99 15.16
CA LEU A 21 -3.14 -4.41 15.22
C LEU A 21 -4.11 -5.22 16.09
N ALA A 22 -4.59 -4.65 17.19
CA ALA A 22 -5.58 -5.31 18.05
C ALA A 22 -6.94 -5.50 17.36
N ALA A 23 -7.32 -4.58 16.46
CA ALA A 23 -8.58 -4.62 15.74
C ALA A 23 -8.56 -5.57 14.52
N ILE A 24 -7.39 -5.98 14.01
CA ILE A 24 -7.30 -6.90 12.87
C ILE A 24 -7.68 -8.31 13.30
N PRO A 25 -8.72 -8.92 12.71
CA PRO A 25 -9.09 -10.31 13.00
C PRO A 25 -7.93 -11.28 12.72
N SER A 26 -7.79 -12.32 13.54
CA SER A 26 -6.76 -13.35 13.35
C SER A 26 -6.92 -14.12 12.02
N THR A 27 -8.11 -14.10 11.45
CA THR A 27 -8.45 -14.72 10.16
C THR A 27 -8.07 -13.84 8.94
N ALA A 28 -7.76 -12.56 9.16
CA ALA A 28 -7.38 -11.66 8.09
C ALA A 28 -5.99 -12.00 7.54
N GLN A 29 -5.92 -12.27 6.24
CA GLN A 29 -4.72 -12.72 5.55
C GLN A 29 -4.44 -11.91 4.28
N SER A 30 -3.17 -11.70 4.00
CA SER A 30 -2.65 -11.06 2.80
C SER A 30 -1.69 -12.00 2.06
N ARG A 31 -1.56 -11.82 0.75
CA ARG A 31 -0.62 -12.61 -0.07
C ARG A 31 0.83 -12.28 0.25
N GLY A 32 1.68 -13.31 0.21
CA GLY A 32 3.12 -13.20 0.47
C GLY A 32 3.86 -12.27 -0.47
N ILE A 33 3.33 -12.00 -1.66
CA ILE A 33 3.91 -11.06 -2.61
C ILE A 33 4.10 -9.66 -1.98
N PHE A 34 3.18 -9.20 -1.13
CA PHE A 34 3.30 -7.88 -0.49
C PHE A 34 4.40 -7.83 0.57
N PHE A 35 4.64 -8.95 1.27
CA PHE A 35 5.77 -9.07 2.17
C PHE A 35 7.10 -9.01 1.39
N ASN A 36 7.17 -9.72 0.27
CA ASN A 36 8.36 -9.72 -0.58
C ASN A 36 8.62 -8.35 -1.20
N MET A 37 7.57 -7.63 -1.63
CA MET A 37 7.67 -6.27 -2.13
C MET A 37 8.28 -5.31 -1.11
N LEU A 38 7.75 -5.32 0.12
CA LEU A 38 8.28 -4.50 1.22
C LEU A 38 9.72 -4.91 1.54
N ARG A 39 10.00 -6.22 1.66
CA ARG A 39 11.33 -6.75 1.90
C ARG A 39 12.35 -6.27 0.86
N ASP A 40 12.00 -6.36 -0.42
CA ASP A 40 12.88 -5.95 -1.52
C ASP A 40 13.12 -4.44 -1.54
N ASP A 41 12.08 -3.64 -1.23
CA ASP A 41 12.23 -2.19 -1.14
C ASP A 41 13.13 -1.78 0.03
N LEU A 42 12.90 -2.35 1.21
CA LEU A 42 13.76 -2.11 2.39
C LEU A 42 15.18 -2.62 2.20
N GLY A 43 15.36 -3.72 1.44
CA GLY A 43 16.66 -4.22 1.05
C GLY A 43 17.45 -3.21 0.21
N ARG A 44 16.81 -2.62 -0.80
CA ARG A 44 17.41 -1.54 -1.61
C ARG A 44 17.76 -0.31 -0.78
N ARG A 45 16.98 0.01 0.24
CA ARG A 45 17.20 1.12 1.17
C ARG A 45 18.16 0.79 2.31
N ARG A 46 18.65 -0.45 2.40
CA ARG A 46 19.53 -0.97 3.48
C ARG A 46 18.90 -0.92 4.87
N LEU A 47 17.58 -1.06 4.96
CA LEU A 47 16.80 -1.00 6.22
C LEU A 47 16.43 -2.38 6.78
N LEU A 48 16.64 -3.46 6.04
CA LEU A 48 16.35 -4.84 6.50
C LEU A 48 17.22 -5.30 7.68
N GLY A 49 18.33 -4.61 7.97
CA GLY A 49 19.23 -4.95 9.06
C GLY A 49 18.67 -4.69 10.46
N ALA A 50 17.62 -3.89 10.59
CA ALA A 50 16.96 -3.64 11.87
C ALA A 50 16.32 -4.93 12.43
N SER A 51 16.37 -5.11 13.76
CA SER A 51 15.90 -6.33 14.44
C SER A 51 14.45 -6.67 14.10
N ASP A 52 13.56 -5.66 14.14
CA ASP A 52 12.14 -5.83 13.86
C ASP A 52 11.88 -6.20 12.39
N MET A 53 12.62 -5.60 11.45
CA MET A 53 12.49 -5.93 10.05
C MET A 53 13.00 -7.35 9.74
N ARG A 54 14.07 -7.80 10.41
CA ARG A 54 14.52 -9.18 10.29
C ARG A 54 13.51 -10.18 10.86
N ARG A 55 12.87 -9.85 11.98
CA ARG A 55 11.82 -10.70 12.58
C ARG A 55 10.60 -10.84 11.66
N LEU A 56 10.15 -9.74 11.04
CA LEU A 56 8.93 -9.71 10.23
C LEU A 56 9.14 -10.13 8.77
N LEU A 57 10.31 -9.82 8.19
CA LEU A 57 10.58 -9.92 6.76
C LEU A 57 11.89 -10.68 6.45
N GLY A 58 12.54 -11.32 7.42
CA GLY A 58 13.85 -11.96 7.24
C GLY A 58 13.87 -12.99 6.12
N GLU A 59 12.87 -13.85 6.06
CA GLU A 59 12.73 -14.87 5.03
C GLU A 59 11.71 -14.48 3.97
N PRO A 60 12.00 -14.76 2.66
CA PRO A 60 11.03 -14.52 1.60
C PRO A 60 9.83 -15.46 1.74
N ARG A 61 8.64 -14.93 1.51
CA ARG A 61 7.40 -15.70 1.57
C ARG A 61 7.02 -16.25 0.21
N ARG A 62 6.27 -17.37 0.18
CA ARG A 62 5.66 -17.84 -1.08
C ARG A 62 4.69 -16.77 -1.56
N SER A 63 4.90 -16.22 -2.77
CA SER A 63 4.17 -15.06 -3.28
C SER A 63 2.65 -15.24 -3.27
N TYR A 64 2.17 -16.46 -3.53
CA TYR A 64 0.74 -16.80 -3.56
C TYR A 64 0.23 -17.44 -2.26
N GLY A 65 1.08 -17.65 -1.26
CA GLY A 65 0.68 -18.08 0.07
C GLY A 65 -0.07 -16.97 0.79
N TYR A 66 -0.96 -17.34 1.69
CA TYR A 66 -1.64 -16.42 2.61
C TYR A 66 -0.90 -16.37 3.94
N TYR A 67 -0.74 -15.16 4.48
CA TYR A 67 -0.05 -14.89 5.73
C TYR A 67 -0.83 -13.88 6.55
N PRO A 68 -0.68 -13.86 7.89
CA PRO A 68 -1.42 -12.94 8.75
C PRO A 68 -1.24 -11.48 8.31
N THR A 69 -2.34 -10.80 8.01
CA THR A 69 -2.33 -9.38 7.63
C THR A 69 -1.71 -8.51 8.73
N ARG A 70 -1.90 -8.90 9.98
CA ARG A 70 -1.36 -8.21 11.14
C ARG A 70 0.15 -8.02 11.05
N GLU A 71 0.90 -9.05 10.64
CA GLU A 71 2.36 -8.97 10.47
C GLU A 71 2.75 -8.00 9.35
N LEU A 72 1.97 -7.96 8.28
CA LEU A 72 2.23 -7.05 7.17
C LEU A 72 1.96 -5.59 7.56
N VAL A 73 0.87 -5.32 8.26
CA VAL A 73 0.54 -3.98 8.77
C VAL A 73 1.59 -3.51 9.76
N GLU A 74 2.03 -4.39 10.68
CA GLU A 74 3.13 -4.10 11.62
C GLU A 74 4.42 -3.75 10.88
N ALA A 75 4.80 -4.55 9.88
CA ALA A 75 6.00 -4.31 9.09
C ALA A 75 5.96 -2.98 8.33
N TYR A 76 4.84 -2.63 7.70
CA TYR A 76 4.68 -1.34 7.02
C TYR A 76 4.68 -0.16 7.99
N GLY A 77 4.05 -0.29 9.15
CA GLY A 77 4.05 0.76 10.18
C GLY A 77 5.46 1.07 10.69
N ILE A 78 6.22 0.03 11.07
CA ILE A 78 7.60 0.19 11.53
C ILE A 78 8.50 0.72 10.39
N ALA A 79 8.36 0.19 9.18
CA ALA A 79 9.14 0.63 8.03
C ALA A 79 8.85 2.09 7.68
N GLY A 80 7.58 2.53 7.75
CA GLY A 80 7.20 3.92 7.56
C GLY A 80 7.87 4.85 8.58
N ALA A 81 7.84 4.46 9.86
CA ALA A 81 8.50 5.19 10.94
C ALA A 81 10.03 5.27 10.79
N MET A 82 10.65 4.28 10.13
CA MET A 82 12.09 4.29 9.83
C MET A 82 12.43 5.18 8.64
N LEU A 83 11.47 5.45 7.75
CA LEU A 83 11.71 6.19 6.51
C LEU A 83 11.52 7.68 6.65
N ASP A 84 10.55 8.10 7.46
CA ASP A 84 10.16 9.50 7.54
C ASP A 84 9.82 9.88 9.00
N PRO A 85 10.18 11.09 9.45
CA PRO A 85 9.75 11.61 10.75
C PRO A 85 8.22 11.64 10.93
N ASP A 86 7.46 11.84 9.83
CA ASP A 86 6.03 11.55 9.76
C ASP A 86 5.83 10.10 9.28
N PRO A 87 5.47 9.17 10.17
CA PRO A 87 5.36 7.77 9.81
C PRO A 87 4.24 7.48 8.80
N LEU A 88 3.19 8.31 8.73
CA LEU A 88 2.17 8.20 7.69
C LEU A 88 2.74 8.54 6.32
N GLU A 89 3.56 9.57 6.22
CA GLU A 89 4.28 9.91 5.00
C GLU A 89 5.24 8.79 4.58
N GLY A 90 5.96 8.19 5.54
CA GLY A 90 6.80 7.03 5.26
C GLY A 90 6.01 5.84 4.71
N VAL A 91 4.85 5.53 5.28
CA VAL A 91 3.93 4.50 4.76
C VAL A 91 3.45 4.85 3.35
N ARG A 92 3.08 6.12 3.09
CA ARG A 92 2.66 6.60 1.78
C ARG A 92 3.76 6.38 0.72
N GLN A 93 5.01 6.73 1.05
CA GLN A 93 6.16 6.54 0.16
C GLN A 93 6.41 5.05 -0.17
N LEU A 94 6.29 4.15 0.80
CA LEU A 94 6.41 2.71 0.58
C LEU A 94 5.34 2.21 -0.41
N PHE A 95 4.10 2.63 -0.22
CA PHE A 95 3.00 2.20 -1.08
C PHE A 95 3.06 2.83 -2.48
N SER A 96 3.56 4.05 -2.64
CA SER A 96 3.72 4.66 -3.96
C SER A 96 4.71 3.89 -4.85
N GLY A 97 5.66 3.18 -4.24
CA GLY A 97 6.60 2.29 -4.92
C GLY A 97 5.98 0.97 -5.42
N THR A 98 4.81 0.57 -4.90
CA THR A 98 4.22 -0.75 -5.18
C THR A 98 3.84 -0.93 -6.65
N ALA A 99 3.28 0.08 -7.30
CA ALA A 99 2.92 0.03 -8.71
C ALA A 99 4.15 -0.20 -9.60
N ARG A 100 5.28 0.46 -9.29
CA ARG A 100 6.55 0.27 -10.00
C ARG A 100 7.12 -1.13 -9.78
N TYR A 101 7.08 -1.62 -8.55
CA TYR A 101 7.51 -2.99 -8.26
C TYR A 101 6.66 -3.99 -9.02
N PHE A 102 5.33 -3.84 -8.96
CA PHE A 102 4.41 -4.73 -9.65
C PHE A 102 4.67 -4.75 -11.15
N SER A 103 4.87 -3.59 -11.79
CA SER A 103 5.19 -3.50 -13.22
C SER A 103 6.54 -4.12 -13.59
N SER A 104 7.47 -4.28 -12.65
CA SER A 104 8.75 -4.97 -12.87
C SER A 104 8.62 -6.50 -12.85
N THR A 105 7.55 -7.03 -12.25
CA THR A 105 7.29 -8.47 -12.19
C THR A 105 6.83 -9.02 -13.55
N TRP A 106 6.95 -10.33 -13.75
CA TRP A 106 6.43 -10.98 -14.95
C TRP A 106 4.92 -10.72 -15.18
N TYR A 107 4.14 -10.77 -14.11
CA TYR A 107 2.70 -10.46 -14.15
C TYR A 107 2.42 -9.01 -14.52
N GLY A 108 3.15 -8.09 -13.92
CA GLY A 108 3.01 -6.66 -14.23
C GLY A 108 3.40 -6.34 -15.66
N LYS A 109 4.45 -6.99 -16.18
CA LYS A 109 4.83 -6.86 -17.60
C LYS A 109 3.79 -7.43 -18.55
N ALA A 110 3.21 -8.60 -18.24
CA ALA A 110 2.11 -9.16 -19.00
C ALA A 110 0.89 -8.23 -18.95
N PHE A 111 0.57 -7.72 -17.77
CA PHE A 111 -0.51 -6.77 -17.53
C PHE A 111 -0.33 -5.45 -18.30
N ALA A 112 0.85 -4.84 -18.22
CA ALA A 112 1.16 -3.60 -18.94
C ALA A 112 1.08 -3.74 -20.47
N ARG A 113 1.22 -4.96 -20.98
CA ARG A 113 1.14 -5.26 -22.41
C ARG A 113 -0.31 -5.34 -22.93
N TYR A 114 -1.26 -5.70 -22.06
CA TYR A 114 -2.69 -5.83 -22.37
C TYR A 114 -3.52 -4.62 -21.98
N LEU A 115 -3.10 -3.91 -20.95
CA LEU A 115 -3.74 -2.66 -20.56
C LEU A 115 -2.93 -1.49 -21.12
N ARG A 116 -3.55 -0.72 -22.00
CA ARG A 116 -3.06 0.63 -22.26
C ARG A 116 -2.95 1.32 -20.89
N PRO A 117 -1.93 2.16 -20.66
CA PRO A 117 -1.76 2.87 -19.38
C PRO A 117 -2.89 3.89 -19.18
N ASP A 118 -4.09 3.38 -18.94
CA ASP A 118 -5.29 4.16 -18.67
C ASP A 118 -5.62 4.01 -17.17
N PRO A 119 -5.64 5.11 -16.40
CA PRO A 119 -5.91 5.07 -14.96
C PRO A 119 -7.24 4.40 -14.62
N ARG A 120 -8.28 4.61 -15.43
CA ARG A 120 -9.59 4.03 -15.22
C ARG A 120 -9.57 2.51 -15.25
N SER A 121 -8.94 1.95 -16.29
CA SER A 121 -8.78 0.50 -16.45
C SER A 121 -7.90 -0.08 -15.34
N ALA A 122 -6.86 0.63 -14.94
CA ALA A 122 -5.96 0.20 -13.88
C ALA A 122 -6.65 0.18 -12.51
N LEU A 123 -7.44 1.21 -12.17
CA LEU A 123 -8.24 1.26 -10.95
C LEU A 123 -9.30 0.15 -10.92
N ALA A 124 -10.01 -0.08 -12.04
CA ALA A 124 -10.99 -1.16 -12.15
C ALA A 124 -10.36 -2.55 -12.02
N TRP A 125 -9.11 -2.70 -12.44
CA TRP A 125 -8.38 -3.94 -12.22
C TRP A 125 -8.01 -4.13 -10.73
N ILE A 126 -7.57 -3.07 -10.04
CA ILE A 126 -7.26 -3.12 -8.60
C ILE A 126 -8.50 -3.55 -7.81
N GLU A 127 -9.66 -2.96 -8.08
CA GLU A 127 -10.93 -3.36 -7.46
C GLU A 127 -11.18 -4.86 -7.63
N ARG A 128 -11.14 -5.35 -8.88
CA ARG A 128 -11.39 -6.77 -9.18
C ARG A 128 -10.35 -7.72 -8.61
N SER A 129 -9.10 -7.27 -8.50
CA SER A 129 -8.02 -8.09 -7.97
C SER A 129 -8.00 -8.16 -6.44
N ARG A 130 -8.81 -7.36 -5.75
CA ARG A 130 -8.80 -7.27 -4.27
C ARG A 130 -8.94 -8.63 -3.59
N GLU A 131 -9.89 -9.45 -4.04
CA GLU A 131 -10.15 -10.77 -3.48
C GLU A 131 -9.00 -11.77 -3.68
N TYR A 132 -8.16 -11.55 -4.71
CA TYR A 132 -6.98 -12.38 -4.96
C TYR A 132 -5.78 -11.99 -4.10
N VAL A 133 -5.76 -10.79 -3.53
CA VAL A 133 -4.62 -10.28 -2.78
C VAL A 133 -4.80 -10.34 -1.27
N ALA A 134 -6.05 -10.35 -0.79
CA ALA A 134 -6.38 -10.50 0.63
C ALA A 134 -7.78 -11.07 0.80
N ASN A 135 -8.04 -11.71 1.94
CA ASN A 135 -9.34 -12.32 2.27
C ASN A 135 -10.22 -11.43 3.16
N TYR A 136 -9.91 -10.15 3.24
CA TYR A 136 -10.64 -9.16 4.04
C TYR A 136 -10.86 -7.89 3.24
N GLY A 137 -11.76 -7.04 3.73
CA GLY A 137 -12.06 -5.75 3.16
C GLY A 137 -12.79 -5.82 1.81
N ARG A 138 -13.56 -4.80 1.53
CA ARG A 138 -14.28 -4.64 0.26
C ARG A 138 -13.92 -3.30 -0.34
N TRP A 139 -13.62 -3.29 -1.63
CA TRP A 139 -13.34 -2.09 -2.38
C TRP A 139 -14.38 -1.91 -3.47
N ARG A 140 -14.81 -0.69 -3.69
CA ARG A 140 -15.77 -0.35 -4.72
C ARG A 140 -15.32 0.89 -5.47
N LEU A 141 -15.14 0.75 -6.77
CA LEU A 141 -14.80 1.85 -7.66
C LEU A 141 -16.07 2.50 -8.24
N GLU A 142 -16.15 3.81 -8.14
CA GLU A 142 -17.16 4.63 -8.78
C GLU A 142 -16.50 5.56 -9.78
N ILE A 143 -16.77 5.39 -11.07
CA ILE A 143 -16.27 6.28 -12.13
C ILE A 143 -17.24 7.45 -12.25
N ARG A 144 -16.77 8.65 -11.98
CA ARG A 144 -17.56 9.89 -12.03
C ARG A 144 -17.36 10.69 -13.31
N GLY A 145 -16.32 10.37 -14.08
CA GLY A 145 -16.03 11.04 -15.34
C GLY A 145 -14.75 10.56 -15.98
N PRO A 146 -14.35 11.12 -17.12
CA PRO A 146 -13.17 10.68 -17.84
C PRO A 146 -11.86 10.76 -17.05
N GLY A 147 -11.72 11.81 -16.20
CA GLY A 147 -10.54 12.05 -15.34
C GLY A 147 -10.89 12.00 -13.84
N HIS A 148 -11.96 11.31 -13.43
CA HIS A 148 -12.41 11.31 -12.04
C HIS A 148 -13.01 9.97 -11.63
N ALA A 149 -12.53 9.45 -10.50
CA ALA A 149 -13.04 8.26 -9.85
C ALA A 149 -13.07 8.44 -8.33
N VAL A 150 -13.95 7.69 -7.67
CA VAL A 150 -13.95 7.56 -6.21
C VAL A 150 -13.78 6.09 -5.86
N PHE A 151 -12.85 5.81 -4.96
CA PHE A 151 -12.55 4.46 -4.53
C PHE A 151 -12.98 4.31 -3.07
N HIS A 152 -14.09 3.63 -2.84
CA HIS A 152 -14.63 3.34 -1.50
C HIS A 152 -13.96 2.10 -0.94
N MET A 153 -13.59 2.13 0.33
CA MET A 153 -12.89 1.08 1.04
C MET A 153 -13.60 0.79 2.36
N PHE A 154 -13.84 -0.49 2.65
CA PHE A 154 -14.50 -0.99 3.85
C PHE A 154 -13.65 -2.11 4.44
N ASP A 155 -13.51 -2.13 5.77
CA ASP A 155 -12.67 -3.07 6.49
C ASP A 155 -11.21 -3.06 5.98
N GLU A 156 -10.69 -1.85 5.67
CA GLU A 156 -9.31 -1.67 5.19
C GLU A 156 -8.36 -1.49 6.36
N TYR A 157 -7.52 -2.48 6.62
CA TYR A 157 -6.63 -2.48 7.78
C TYR A 157 -5.35 -1.67 7.58
N PHE A 158 -5.00 -1.31 6.36
CA PHE A 158 -3.95 -0.32 6.12
C PHE A 158 -4.49 1.10 6.23
N TRP A 159 -3.61 2.07 6.43
CA TRP A 159 -3.94 3.49 6.51
C TRP A 159 -4.44 3.98 5.14
N ILE A 160 -5.73 4.24 5.02
CA ILE A 160 -6.34 4.71 3.76
C ILE A 160 -5.70 6.03 3.32
N GLU A 161 -5.47 6.93 4.28
CA GLU A 161 -4.89 8.25 4.09
C GLU A 161 -3.42 8.25 3.69
N ALA A 162 -2.73 7.15 3.92
CA ALA A 162 -1.32 6.99 3.60
C ALA A 162 -1.08 5.84 2.61
N ALA A 163 -1.35 4.60 3.01
CA ALA A 163 -1.06 3.42 2.22
C ALA A 163 -1.85 3.40 0.90
N GLN A 164 -3.17 3.48 0.98
CA GLN A 164 -4.00 3.39 -0.21
C GLN A 164 -3.89 4.64 -1.09
N ARG A 165 -3.75 5.80 -0.47
CA ARG A 165 -3.42 7.05 -1.17
C ARG A 165 -2.12 6.90 -1.96
N GLY A 166 -1.02 6.49 -1.29
CA GLY A 166 0.27 6.29 -1.95
C GLY A 166 0.21 5.27 -3.09
N GLY A 167 -0.53 4.16 -2.90
CA GLY A 167 -0.75 3.16 -3.93
C GLY A 167 -1.43 3.75 -5.19
N CYS A 168 -2.47 4.57 -5.01
CA CYS A 168 -3.16 5.24 -6.12
C CYS A 168 -2.28 6.31 -6.79
N GLU A 169 -1.53 7.10 -6.01
CA GLU A 169 -0.58 8.07 -6.56
C GLU A 169 0.50 7.37 -7.41
N GLY A 170 1.06 6.27 -6.90
CA GLY A 170 2.02 5.44 -7.65
C GLY A 170 1.43 4.84 -8.92
N LEU A 171 0.14 4.48 -8.89
CA LEU A 171 -0.58 3.98 -10.07
C LEU A 171 -0.73 5.08 -11.14
N LEU A 172 -1.17 6.28 -10.76
CA LEU A 172 -1.29 7.42 -11.69
C LEU A 172 0.06 7.73 -12.34
N LEU A 173 1.13 7.76 -11.53
CA LEU A 173 2.50 7.93 -12.03
C LEU A 173 2.90 6.81 -13.01
N ALA A 174 2.56 5.54 -12.72
CA ALA A 174 2.84 4.41 -13.59
C ALA A 174 2.05 4.49 -14.92
N CYS A 175 0.84 5.06 -14.89
CA CYS A 175 0.06 5.39 -16.09
C CYS A 175 0.61 6.61 -16.82
N GLY A 176 1.60 7.30 -16.25
CA GLY A 176 2.23 8.48 -16.82
C GLY A 176 1.30 9.69 -16.90
N VAL A 177 0.36 9.81 -15.98
CA VAL A 177 -0.55 10.95 -15.86
C VAL A 177 -0.28 11.70 -14.56
N GLU A 178 -0.55 12.99 -14.57
CA GLU A 178 -0.59 13.82 -13.38
C GLU A 178 -1.99 13.75 -12.77
N GLY A 179 -2.05 13.70 -11.44
CA GLY A 179 -3.32 13.63 -10.75
C GLY A 179 -3.19 13.86 -9.25
N GLU A 180 -4.33 13.97 -8.61
CA GLU A 180 -4.49 14.21 -7.19
C GLU A 180 -5.29 13.07 -6.56
N VAL A 181 -4.88 12.63 -5.37
CA VAL A 181 -5.58 11.62 -4.58
C VAL A 181 -5.89 12.20 -3.21
N VAL A 182 -7.15 12.49 -2.96
CA VAL A 182 -7.61 13.09 -1.70
C VAL A 182 -8.32 12.04 -0.86
N PRO A 183 -7.73 11.64 0.29
CA PRO A 183 -8.37 10.69 1.20
C PRO A 183 -9.48 11.38 2.03
N LYS A 184 -10.53 10.63 2.30
CA LYS A 184 -11.57 11.00 3.27
C LYS A 184 -11.89 9.77 4.10
N LEU A 185 -11.64 9.86 5.39
CA LEU A 185 -11.98 8.81 6.34
C LEU A 185 -13.40 9.03 6.86
N ASP A 186 -14.18 7.97 6.92
CA ASP A 186 -15.47 7.91 7.56
C ASP A 186 -15.33 7.19 8.93
N ASP A 187 -14.35 6.27 9.06
CA ASP A 187 -13.90 5.61 10.28
C ASP A 187 -12.44 5.13 10.09
N VAL A 188 -11.81 4.57 11.12
CA VAL A 188 -10.40 4.07 11.10
C VAL A 188 -10.15 3.06 9.97
N PHE A 189 -11.14 2.24 9.62
CA PHE A 189 -11.05 1.20 8.59
C PHE A 189 -12.03 1.40 7.43
N VAL A 190 -12.69 2.55 7.39
CA VAL A 190 -13.68 2.88 6.36
C VAL A 190 -13.40 4.27 5.81
N GLY A 191 -13.36 4.39 4.51
CA GLY A 191 -13.15 5.69 3.88
C GLY A 191 -13.17 5.60 2.36
N ARG A 192 -12.73 6.67 1.75
CA ARG A 192 -12.65 6.76 0.29
C ARG A 192 -11.49 7.61 -0.16
N LEU A 193 -11.08 7.38 -1.40
CA LEU A 193 -10.14 8.22 -2.13
C LEU A 193 -10.88 8.89 -3.28
N ASP A 194 -10.90 10.21 -3.31
CA ASP A 194 -11.30 11.02 -4.48
C ASP A 194 -10.07 11.16 -5.37
N ILE A 195 -10.13 10.59 -6.58
CA ILE A 195 -8.98 10.44 -7.48
C ILE A 195 -9.28 11.21 -8.75
N ARG A 196 -8.47 12.22 -9.04
CA ARG A 196 -8.57 13.05 -10.23
C ARG A 196 -7.29 13.02 -11.03
N TRP A 197 -7.38 12.96 -12.33
CA TRP A 197 -6.22 13.00 -13.21
C TRP A 197 -6.52 13.77 -14.50
N GLN A 198 -5.46 14.31 -15.09
CA GLN A 198 -5.54 14.99 -16.36
C GLN A 198 -5.53 13.98 -17.50
N LEU A 199 -6.47 14.13 -18.43
CA LEU A 199 -6.44 13.34 -19.65
C LEU A 199 -5.31 13.86 -20.54
N ARG A 200 -4.50 12.95 -21.08
CA ARG A 200 -3.58 13.32 -22.14
C ARG A 200 -4.37 13.56 -23.42
N ASN A 201 -4.23 14.76 -23.98
CA ASN A 201 -4.73 15.09 -25.30
C ASN A 201 -4.02 14.29 -26.40
#